data_a4db6f85fd5f6db6476ac39d426a1ad4
#
_entry.id   a4db6f85fd5f6db6476ac39d426a1ad4
#
_cell.length_a   1.000
_cell.length_b   1.000
_cell.length_c   1.000
_cell.angle_alpha   90.00
_cell.angle_beta   90.00
_cell.angle_gamma   90.00
#
_symmetry.space_group_name_H-M   'P 1'
#
loop_
_entity.id
_entity.type
_entity.pdbx_description
1 polymer ?
#
loop_
_entity_poly.entity_id
_entity_poly.type
_entity_poly.pdbx_seq_one_letter_code
_entity_poly.pdbx_strand_id
1 'polypeptide(L)'
;MNHLFNGDEINQRTILGHPSGLFTLFFTEMWERFSYYGMRAILVLFLVSSMADQGWGWERADALKLYAWYTGLVYITPIFGGIIADKYLGYRKAVIIGAFLMTLGHASMFLEVLYDFYLYVGLSFLIIGNGFFKPNISSIVGQLYKDDGKIKDAAYTIFYMGINAGAFLGILLCGYIGETVNWHYGFGLAGVFMFFGMLQFHYGQNIFGNIGLSKNTLIDKENIEENKEIHIAPVSKRVIRDRLLVIGIFSFVTIFFWWGFEQSGGSMTIFANDYTNRDLMGTGALIFKIINTLLVVVPMIILSIILFMLFKNTFEKYMISNLFLGASFAIIWLIVIWMLNREFNSPETEVPASWFAILNSFFIIVFAPVLSKIWQSKFNPSGPVKFGIGLFLLATGFAILSYGSINIPLGAVSASQSMIFLILAYLFHTLGELCISPVGLSYVSKLAPKNLVGLMFGVWFVANFIANYSAGITGSYIDPIVDEYGMASFFLIFTILPSIVGVLMILSSRKIVKMMHGIE
;
A
#
# COMPACT_ATOMS: atom_id res chain seq x y z
N MET A 1 -19.54 1.26 34.51
CA MET A 1 -19.49 2.12 33.29
C MET A 1 -19.66 1.21 32.07
N ASN A 2 -20.66 1.49 31.22
CA ASN A 2 -20.76 0.74 29.96
C ASN A 2 -19.55 1.10 29.08
N HIS A 3 -18.59 0.20 28.97
CA HIS A 3 -17.45 0.37 28.05
C HIS A 3 -17.96 0.31 26.61
N LEU A 4 -17.75 1.40 25.84
CA LEU A 4 -18.17 1.50 24.44
C LEU A 4 -17.28 0.65 23.51
N PHE A 5 -16.02 0.46 23.90
CA PHE A 5 -15.02 -0.23 23.11
C PHE A 5 -14.41 -1.38 23.90
N ASN A 6 -13.78 -2.33 23.21
CA ASN A 6 -12.95 -3.36 23.82
C ASN A 6 -11.57 -2.78 24.18
N GLY A 7 -10.84 -3.43 25.09
CA GLY A 7 -9.52 -2.96 25.52
C GLY A 7 -9.52 -2.46 26.98
N ASP A 8 -8.44 -1.77 27.35
CA ASP A 8 -8.29 -1.25 28.72
C ASP A 8 -9.06 0.09 28.94
N GLU A 9 -8.95 0.66 30.13
CA GLU A 9 -9.61 1.93 30.50
C GLU A 9 -9.14 3.13 29.64
N ILE A 10 -7.87 3.17 29.22
CA ILE A 10 -7.32 4.22 28.36
C ILE A 10 -7.92 4.13 26.96
N ASN A 11 -8.22 2.92 26.49
CA ASN A 11 -8.89 2.73 25.21
C ASN A 11 -10.32 3.26 25.17
N GLN A 12 -10.94 3.55 26.32
CA GLN A 12 -12.25 4.21 26.39
C GLN A 12 -12.17 5.73 26.18
N ARG A 13 -10.96 6.33 26.32
CA ARG A 13 -10.73 7.74 26.00
C ARG A 13 -10.73 7.90 24.48
N THR A 14 -11.57 8.79 23.96
CA THR A 14 -11.77 8.92 22.52
C THR A 14 -10.97 10.05 21.90
N ILE A 15 -10.58 9.85 20.65
CA ILE A 15 -10.03 10.85 19.73
C ILE A 15 -10.92 10.83 18.50
N LEU A 16 -11.49 11.97 18.13
CA LEU A 16 -12.44 12.09 17.00
C LEU A 16 -13.59 11.07 17.06
N GLY A 17 -14.04 10.69 18.26
CA GLY A 17 -15.11 9.71 18.49
C GLY A 17 -14.69 8.24 18.44
N HIS A 18 -13.39 7.93 18.24
CA HIS A 18 -12.84 6.59 18.18
C HIS A 18 -11.89 6.30 19.33
N PRO A 19 -11.71 5.02 19.72
CA PRO A 19 -10.87 4.64 20.85
C PRO A 19 -9.38 5.00 20.61
N SER A 20 -8.67 5.38 21.68
CA SER A 20 -7.25 5.76 21.59
C SER A 20 -6.36 4.66 20.98
N GLY A 21 -6.70 3.38 21.18
CA GLY A 21 -5.98 2.24 20.59
C GLY A 21 -6.04 2.22 19.05
N LEU A 22 -7.09 2.77 18.43
CA LEU A 22 -7.14 2.91 16.98
C LEU A 22 -5.98 3.79 16.47
N PHE A 23 -5.68 4.88 17.18
CA PHE A 23 -4.60 5.79 16.78
C PHE A 23 -3.22 5.23 17.10
N THR A 24 -3.11 4.37 18.12
CA THR A 24 -1.90 3.56 18.33
C THR A 24 -1.64 2.65 17.13
N LEU A 25 -2.67 1.96 16.60
CA LEU A 25 -2.56 1.13 15.40
C LEU A 25 -2.33 1.96 14.13
N PHE A 26 -2.99 3.12 14.02
CA PHE A 26 -2.80 4.07 12.92
C PHE A 26 -1.32 4.45 12.74
N PHE A 27 -0.64 4.88 13.81
CA PHE A 27 0.76 5.25 13.74
C PHE A 27 1.68 4.04 13.54
N THR A 28 1.35 2.88 14.11
CA THR A 28 2.11 1.64 13.86
C THR A 28 2.06 1.23 12.40
N GLU A 29 0.86 1.22 11.79
CA GLU A 29 0.68 0.95 10.38
C GLU A 29 1.35 2.01 9.50
N MET A 30 1.22 3.29 9.88
CA MET A 30 1.84 4.40 9.16
C MET A 30 3.36 4.20 9.03
N TRP A 31 4.06 3.82 10.11
CA TRP A 31 5.51 3.56 10.05
C TRP A 31 5.85 2.32 9.24
N GLU A 32 5.04 1.28 9.32
CA GLU A 32 5.24 0.10 8.48
C GLU A 32 5.04 0.45 6.99
N ARG A 33 3.99 1.17 6.64
CA ARG A 33 3.76 1.62 5.26
C ARG A 33 4.85 2.58 4.78
N PHE A 34 5.32 3.48 5.64
CA PHE A 34 6.49 4.32 5.38
C PHE A 34 7.68 3.46 4.95
N SER A 35 8.00 2.45 5.74
CA SER A 35 9.15 1.59 5.48
C SER A 35 9.00 0.78 4.18
N TYR A 36 7.83 0.18 3.97
CA TYR A 36 7.57 -0.66 2.81
C TYR A 36 7.57 0.15 1.50
N TYR A 37 6.78 1.22 1.43
CA TYR A 37 6.67 2.01 0.21
C TYR A 37 7.90 2.87 -0.04
N GLY A 38 8.54 3.38 1.01
CA GLY A 38 9.79 4.13 0.89
C GLY A 38 10.91 3.29 0.28
N MET A 39 11.13 2.09 0.81
CA MET A 39 12.11 1.15 0.25
C MET A 39 11.74 0.72 -1.18
N ARG A 40 10.47 0.38 -1.41
CA ARG A 40 9.99 -0.08 -2.71
C ARG A 40 10.18 0.96 -3.82
N ALA A 41 10.01 2.24 -3.50
CA ALA A 41 10.14 3.34 -4.46
C ALA A 41 11.56 3.50 -5.01
N ILE A 42 12.57 3.15 -4.21
CA ILE A 42 13.98 3.30 -4.58
C ILE A 42 14.65 1.99 -5.02
N LEU A 43 14.01 0.83 -4.79
CA LEU A 43 14.65 -0.48 -5.03
C LEU A 43 15.09 -0.66 -6.49
N VAL A 44 14.20 -0.44 -7.46
CA VAL A 44 14.53 -0.61 -8.88
C VAL A 44 15.55 0.42 -9.32
N LEU A 45 15.40 1.69 -8.91
CA LEU A 45 16.36 2.76 -9.22
C LEU A 45 17.75 2.43 -8.71
N PHE A 46 17.88 1.99 -7.47
CA PHE A 46 19.13 1.54 -6.87
C PHE A 46 19.81 0.43 -7.67
N LEU A 47 19.03 -0.60 -8.07
CA LEU A 47 19.58 -1.75 -8.79
C LEU A 47 20.09 -1.37 -10.19
N VAL A 48 19.41 -0.45 -10.90
CA VAL A 48 19.80 -0.04 -12.26
C VAL A 48 20.78 1.12 -12.29
N SER A 49 20.86 1.94 -11.23
CA SER A 49 21.79 3.06 -11.14
C SER A 49 23.23 2.58 -11.23
N SER A 50 24.09 3.39 -11.86
CA SER A 50 25.49 3.05 -12.07
C SER A 50 26.25 2.87 -10.74
N MET A 51 27.33 2.11 -10.77
CA MET A 51 28.22 1.99 -9.60
C MET A 51 28.86 3.32 -9.21
N ALA A 52 29.02 4.24 -10.16
CA ALA A 52 29.50 5.59 -9.89
C ALA A 52 28.49 6.41 -9.06
N ASP A 53 27.21 6.13 -9.24
CA ASP A 53 26.10 6.71 -8.49
C ASP A 53 25.71 5.84 -7.28
N GLN A 54 26.59 4.96 -6.84
CA GLN A 54 26.42 4.07 -5.69
C GLN A 54 25.27 3.07 -5.84
N GLY A 55 24.82 2.78 -7.07
CA GLY A 55 23.91 1.69 -7.42
C GLY A 55 24.65 0.42 -7.79
N TRP A 56 23.92 -0.60 -8.23
CA TRP A 56 24.50 -1.88 -8.62
C TRP A 56 24.81 -2.02 -10.12
N GLY A 57 24.31 -1.11 -10.96
CA GLY A 57 24.53 -1.12 -12.41
C GLY A 57 23.94 -2.35 -13.10
N TRP A 58 22.86 -2.92 -12.56
CA TRP A 58 22.20 -4.07 -13.15
C TRP A 58 21.45 -3.70 -14.42
N GLU A 59 21.31 -4.68 -15.31
CA GLU A 59 20.38 -4.57 -16.42
C GLU A 59 18.94 -4.44 -15.89
N ARG A 60 18.13 -3.62 -16.56
CA ARG A 60 16.73 -3.38 -16.18
C ARG A 60 15.94 -4.68 -16.08
N ALA A 61 16.23 -5.65 -16.96
CA ALA A 61 15.59 -6.96 -16.97
C ALA A 61 15.79 -7.70 -15.65
N ASP A 62 16.98 -7.73 -15.10
CA ASP A 62 17.29 -8.49 -13.87
C ASP A 62 16.78 -7.77 -12.63
N ALA A 63 16.88 -6.44 -12.59
CA ALA A 63 16.30 -5.62 -11.54
C ALA A 63 14.77 -5.82 -11.43
N LEU A 64 14.08 -5.84 -12.58
CA LEU A 64 12.62 -6.03 -12.62
C LEU A 64 12.19 -7.47 -12.32
N LYS A 65 13.00 -8.48 -12.64
CA LYS A 65 12.76 -9.87 -12.20
C LYS A 65 12.88 -10.00 -10.68
N LEU A 66 13.90 -9.40 -10.06
CA LEU A 66 14.03 -9.39 -8.59
C LEU A 66 12.83 -8.68 -7.96
N TYR A 67 12.46 -7.52 -8.50
CA TYR A 67 11.28 -6.77 -8.07
C TYR A 67 9.99 -7.59 -8.18
N ALA A 68 9.81 -8.37 -9.27
CA ALA A 68 8.67 -9.26 -9.48
C ALA A 68 8.53 -10.29 -8.35
N TRP A 69 9.63 -10.98 -8.02
CA TRP A 69 9.64 -11.94 -6.94
C TRP A 69 9.35 -11.31 -5.60
N TYR A 70 10.00 -10.19 -5.30
CA TYR A 70 9.80 -9.48 -4.03
C TYR A 70 8.34 -9.06 -3.86
N THR A 71 7.79 -8.28 -4.79
CA THR A 71 6.43 -7.75 -4.70
C THR A 71 5.37 -8.84 -4.77
N GLY A 72 5.59 -9.90 -5.54
CA GLY A 72 4.70 -11.06 -5.58
C GLY A 72 4.65 -11.78 -4.23
N LEU A 73 5.80 -12.19 -3.70
CA LEU A 73 5.88 -13.00 -2.47
C LEU A 73 5.30 -12.29 -1.24
N VAL A 74 5.34 -10.95 -1.20
CA VAL A 74 4.69 -10.14 -0.14
C VAL A 74 3.17 -10.39 -0.07
N TYR A 75 2.52 -10.85 -1.14
CA TYR A 75 1.09 -11.19 -1.13
C TYR A 75 0.80 -12.65 -0.75
N ILE A 76 1.78 -13.55 -0.83
CA ILE A 76 1.60 -14.95 -0.43
C ILE A 76 1.82 -15.16 1.07
N THR A 77 2.82 -14.51 1.64
CA THR A 77 3.21 -14.70 3.05
C THR A 77 2.12 -14.32 4.06
N PRO A 78 1.21 -13.34 3.83
CA PRO A 78 0.10 -13.05 4.74
C PRO A 78 -0.85 -14.23 4.97
N ILE A 79 -0.99 -15.14 4.01
CA ILE A 79 -1.80 -16.36 4.16
C ILE A 79 -1.22 -17.21 5.29
N PHE A 80 0.08 -17.44 5.27
CA PHE A 80 0.76 -18.25 6.29
C PHE A 80 0.85 -17.53 7.64
N GLY A 81 1.21 -16.22 7.62
CA GLY A 81 1.34 -15.42 8.83
C GLY A 81 0.01 -15.28 9.58
N GLY A 82 -1.11 -15.12 8.87
CA GLY A 82 -2.44 -15.12 9.47
C GLY A 82 -2.79 -16.46 10.12
N ILE A 83 -2.58 -17.59 9.43
CA ILE A 83 -2.85 -18.93 9.97
C ILE A 83 -2.01 -19.22 11.23
N ILE A 84 -0.73 -18.84 11.22
CA ILE A 84 0.16 -19.03 12.37
C ILE A 84 -0.29 -18.15 13.55
N ALA A 85 -0.69 -16.91 13.28
CA ALA A 85 -1.20 -16.02 14.32
C ALA A 85 -2.50 -16.56 14.94
N ASP A 86 -3.46 -17.00 14.11
CA ASP A 86 -4.76 -17.52 14.58
C ASP A 86 -4.61 -18.76 15.47
N LYS A 87 -3.68 -19.66 15.10
CA LYS A 87 -3.55 -20.96 15.78
C LYS A 87 -2.60 -20.93 16.98
N TYR A 88 -1.51 -20.15 16.91
CA TYR A 88 -0.40 -20.30 17.87
C TYR A 88 0.00 -19.01 18.57
N LEU A 89 0.18 -17.89 17.85
CA LEU A 89 0.85 -16.70 18.40
C LEU A 89 -0.10 -15.69 19.01
N GLY A 90 -1.32 -15.55 18.45
CA GLY A 90 -2.16 -14.37 18.62
C GLY A 90 -1.66 -13.17 17.78
N TYR A 91 -2.56 -12.24 17.50
CA TYR A 91 -2.29 -11.14 16.57
C TYR A 91 -1.19 -10.19 17.04
N ARG A 92 -1.14 -9.87 18.36
CA ARG A 92 -0.13 -8.94 18.91
C ARG A 92 1.29 -9.45 18.73
N LYS A 93 1.54 -10.71 19.12
CA LYS A 93 2.87 -11.31 18.97
C LYS A 93 3.26 -11.40 17.50
N ALA A 94 2.30 -11.75 16.63
CA ALA A 94 2.54 -11.80 15.19
C ALA A 94 2.94 -10.42 14.64
N VAL A 95 2.25 -9.33 15.02
CA VAL A 95 2.61 -7.96 14.62
C VAL A 95 4.02 -7.59 15.09
N ILE A 96 4.39 -7.91 16.34
CA ILE A 96 5.74 -7.62 16.88
C ILE A 96 6.81 -8.40 16.12
N ILE A 97 6.60 -9.70 15.88
CA ILE A 97 7.54 -10.55 15.13
C ILE A 97 7.68 -10.01 13.70
N GLY A 98 6.57 -9.67 13.05
CA GLY A 98 6.58 -9.07 11.72
C GLY A 98 7.37 -7.77 11.67
N ALA A 99 7.08 -6.85 12.60
CA ALA A 99 7.79 -5.57 12.73
C ALA A 99 9.29 -5.74 12.99
N PHE A 100 9.67 -6.70 13.84
CA PHE A 100 11.06 -7.03 14.13
C PHE A 100 11.80 -7.55 12.89
N LEU A 101 11.20 -8.51 12.18
CA LEU A 101 11.79 -9.05 10.94
C LEU A 101 11.93 -7.95 9.87
N MET A 102 10.92 -7.07 9.72
CA MET A 102 11.03 -5.96 8.77
C MET A 102 12.11 -4.95 9.16
N THR A 103 12.28 -4.68 10.46
CA THR A 103 13.38 -3.82 10.97
C THR A 103 14.74 -4.44 10.64
N LEU A 104 14.92 -5.74 10.88
CA LEU A 104 16.14 -6.47 10.49
C LEU A 104 16.33 -6.48 8.98
N GLY A 105 15.24 -6.59 8.22
CA GLY A 105 15.25 -6.54 6.76
C GLY A 105 15.84 -5.24 6.23
N HIS A 106 15.34 -4.10 6.70
CA HIS A 106 15.87 -2.79 6.32
C HIS A 106 17.30 -2.56 6.82
N ALA A 107 17.63 -3.01 8.03
CA ALA A 107 19.00 -2.94 8.54
C ALA A 107 19.96 -3.77 7.65
N SER A 108 19.54 -4.95 7.21
CA SER A 108 20.30 -5.78 6.28
C SER A 108 20.47 -5.06 4.92
N MET A 109 19.40 -4.46 4.37
CA MET A 109 19.51 -3.68 3.13
C MET A 109 20.44 -2.46 3.26
N PHE A 110 20.48 -1.81 4.42
CA PHE A 110 21.45 -0.74 4.69
C PHE A 110 22.90 -1.26 4.67
N LEU A 111 23.11 -2.50 5.15
CA LEU A 111 24.44 -3.13 5.22
C LEU A 111 24.88 -3.80 3.91
N GLU A 112 24.06 -3.75 2.83
CA GLU A 112 24.40 -4.34 1.54
C GLU A 112 25.66 -3.73 0.93
N VAL A 113 26.00 -2.49 1.32
CA VAL A 113 27.27 -1.83 0.97
C VAL A 113 28.51 -2.66 1.35
N LEU A 114 28.38 -3.55 2.34
CA LEU A 114 29.48 -4.44 2.76
C LEU A 114 29.55 -5.71 1.91
N TYR A 115 28.38 -6.30 1.61
CA TYR A 115 28.27 -7.51 0.79
C TYR A 115 26.85 -7.56 0.16
N ASP A 116 26.77 -7.77 -1.14
CA ASP A 116 25.53 -7.87 -1.94
C ASP A 116 24.49 -8.86 -1.35
N PHE A 117 24.97 -9.91 -0.69
CA PHE A 117 24.13 -10.92 -0.03
C PHE A 117 23.16 -10.31 0.97
N TYR A 118 23.51 -9.21 1.63
CA TYR A 118 22.64 -8.57 2.61
C TYR A 118 21.36 -7.98 2.00
N LEU A 119 21.35 -7.60 0.72
CA LEU A 119 20.12 -7.20 0.03
C LEU A 119 19.12 -8.34 -0.01
N TYR A 120 19.54 -9.53 -0.41
CA TYR A 120 18.64 -10.71 -0.49
C TYR A 120 18.14 -11.16 0.87
N VAL A 121 18.98 -11.12 1.90
CA VAL A 121 18.57 -11.37 3.28
C VAL A 121 17.54 -10.33 3.72
N GLY A 122 17.79 -9.06 3.40
CA GLY A 122 16.88 -7.96 3.72
C GLY A 122 15.52 -8.16 3.09
N LEU A 123 15.45 -8.38 1.78
CA LEU A 123 14.21 -8.64 1.06
C LEU A 123 13.45 -9.87 1.62
N SER A 124 14.19 -10.95 1.97
CA SER A 124 13.59 -12.14 2.57
C SER A 124 12.93 -11.85 3.92
N PHE A 125 13.60 -11.09 4.79
CA PHE A 125 13.02 -10.66 6.07
C PHE A 125 11.81 -9.74 5.90
N LEU A 126 11.81 -8.86 4.91
CA LEU A 126 10.68 -8.00 4.58
C LEU A 126 9.47 -8.81 4.10
N ILE A 127 9.68 -9.79 3.21
CA ILE A 127 8.63 -10.69 2.73
C ILE A 127 7.98 -11.46 3.89
N ILE A 128 8.79 -12.08 4.76
CA ILE A 128 8.29 -12.87 5.88
C ILE A 128 7.65 -11.96 6.92
N GLY A 129 8.29 -10.83 7.24
CA GLY A 129 7.82 -9.87 8.23
C GLY A 129 6.47 -9.26 7.86
N ASN A 130 6.28 -8.86 6.60
CA ASN A 130 5.00 -8.37 6.10
C ASN A 130 3.90 -9.43 6.23
N GLY A 131 4.23 -10.69 6.00
CA GLY A 131 3.30 -11.81 6.18
C GLY A 131 2.75 -11.91 7.61
N PHE A 132 3.59 -11.69 8.62
CA PHE A 132 3.15 -11.67 10.01
C PHE A 132 2.49 -10.35 10.43
N PHE A 133 2.86 -9.24 9.83
CA PHE A 133 2.37 -7.92 10.24
C PHE A 133 0.98 -7.60 9.67
N LYS A 134 0.89 -7.56 8.34
CA LYS A 134 -0.24 -6.99 7.59
C LYS A 134 -1.62 -7.58 7.93
N PRO A 135 -1.85 -8.90 7.94
CA PRO A 135 -3.17 -9.46 8.23
C PRO A 135 -3.57 -9.27 9.70
N ASN A 136 -2.59 -9.26 10.59
CA ASN A 136 -2.82 -9.32 12.02
C ASN A 136 -3.10 -7.94 12.64
N ILE A 137 -2.47 -6.87 12.18
CA ILE A 137 -2.76 -5.52 12.66
C ILE A 137 -4.20 -5.10 12.27
N SER A 138 -4.64 -5.40 11.06
CA SER A 138 -6.01 -5.14 10.60
C SER A 138 -7.05 -5.93 11.41
N SER A 139 -6.72 -7.16 11.84
CA SER A 139 -7.57 -7.97 12.72
C SER A 139 -7.75 -7.34 14.10
N ILE A 140 -6.69 -6.70 14.66
CA ILE A 140 -6.79 -5.99 15.94
C ILE A 140 -7.74 -4.78 15.79
N VAL A 141 -7.67 -4.00 14.69
CA VAL A 141 -8.58 -2.87 14.42
C VAL A 141 -10.03 -3.32 14.51
N GLY A 142 -10.37 -4.43 13.84
CA GLY A 142 -11.75 -4.96 13.84
C GLY A 142 -12.27 -5.36 15.22
N GLN A 143 -11.37 -5.83 16.11
CA GLN A 143 -11.72 -6.29 17.45
C GLN A 143 -11.85 -5.16 18.50
N LEU A 144 -11.45 -3.93 18.16
CA LEU A 144 -11.63 -2.77 19.05
C LEU A 144 -13.10 -2.45 19.28
N TYR A 145 -13.98 -2.78 18.35
CA TYR A 145 -15.39 -2.42 18.33
C TYR A 145 -16.25 -3.62 18.70
N LYS A 146 -17.24 -3.40 19.59
CA LYS A 146 -18.18 -4.46 20.04
C LYS A 146 -19.18 -4.83 18.96
N ASP A 147 -19.62 -3.84 18.18
CA ASP A 147 -20.65 -4.00 17.17
C ASP A 147 -20.10 -3.73 15.76
N ASP A 148 -20.63 -4.48 14.77
CA ASP A 148 -20.38 -4.29 13.35
C ASP A 148 -21.31 -3.19 12.80
N GLY A 149 -20.93 -1.94 12.99
CA GLY A 149 -21.72 -0.81 12.56
C GLY A 149 -20.91 0.28 11.86
N LYS A 150 -21.58 1.38 11.50
CA LYS A 150 -20.98 2.52 10.79
C LYS A 150 -19.72 3.08 11.46
N ILE A 151 -19.62 2.97 12.79
CA ILE A 151 -18.46 3.46 13.54
C ILE A 151 -17.23 2.58 13.28
N LYS A 152 -17.40 1.28 13.08
CA LYS A 152 -16.33 0.35 12.70
C LYS A 152 -15.85 0.60 11.28
N ASP A 153 -16.76 0.87 10.34
CA ASP A 153 -16.40 1.23 8.96
C ASP A 153 -15.59 2.53 8.92
N ALA A 154 -16.00 3.53 9.72
CA ALA A 154 -15.23 4.77 9.86
C ALA A 154 -13.84 4.53 10.47
N ALA A 155 -13.69 3.58 11.39
CA ALA A 155 -12.39 3.21 11.95
C ALA A 155 -11.44 2.62 10.89
N TYR A 156 -11.93 1.75 10.03
CA TYR A 156 -11.13 1.24 8.90
C TYR A 156 -10.75 2.35 7.93
N THR A 157 -11.62 3.35 7.74
CA THR A 157 -11.29 4.54 6.92
C THR A 157 -10.14 5.33 7.55
N ILE A 158 -10.17 5.59 8.87
CA ILE A 158 -9.08 6.25 9.58
C ILE A 158 -7.79 5.43 9.48
N PHE A 159 -7.87 4.12 9.70
CA PHE A 159 -6.73 3.22 9.58
C PHE A 159 -6.12 3.25 8.15
N TYR A 160 -6.97 3.27 7.12
CA TYR A 160 -6.55 3.41 5.72
C TYR A 160 -5.89 4.77 5.43
N MET A 161 -6.32 5.84 6.09
CA MET A 161 -5.61 7.13 6.02
C MET A 161 -4.18 7.02 6.55
N GLY A 162 -3.95 6.22 7.61
CA GLY A 162 -2.60 5.90 8.12
C GLY A 162 -1.72 5.20 7.08
N ILE A 163 -2.30 4.23 6.34
CA ILE A 163 -1.62 3.54 5.23
C ILE A 163 -1.14 4.57 4.18
N ASN A 164 -2.02 5.45 3.73
CA ASN A 164 -1.69 6.43 2.70
C ASN A 164 -0.72 7.51 3.19
N ALA A 165 -0.85 7.96 4.45
CA ALA A 165 0.09 8.89 5.05
C ALA A 165 1.51 8.29 5.14
N GLY A 166 1.62 7.02 5.55
CA GLY A 166 2.88 6.30 5.59
C GLY A 166 3.49 6.12 4.20
N ALA A 167 2.69 5.68 3.22
CA ALA A 167 3.14 5.54 1.83
C ALA A 167 3.65 6.87 1.26
N PHE A 168 2.87 7.95 1.45
CA PHE A 168 3.22 9.29 0.99
C PHE A 168 4.56 9.75 1.58
N LEU A 169 4.70 9.74 2.91
CA LEU A 169 5.91 10.20 3.60
C LEU A 169 7.12 9.30 3.32
N GLY A 170 6.90 7.98 3.22
CA GLY A 170 7.95 7.00 2.92
C GLY A 170 8.54 7.20 1.54
N ILE A 171 7.72 7.26 0.50
CA ILE A 171 8.18 7.52 -0.87
C ILE A 171 8.89 8.87 -0.94
N LEU A 172 8.30 9.90 -0.33
CA LEU A 172 8.84 11.25 -0.37
C LEU A 172 10.24 11.34 0.26
N LEU A 173 10.40 10.83 1.48
CA LEU A 173 11.64 11.02 2.22
C LEU A 173 12.71 9.98 1.88
N CYS A 174 12.35 8.69 1.75
CA CYS A 174 13.30 7.67 1.34
C CYS A 174 13.72 7.87 -0.13
N GLY A 175 12.78 8.29 -1.00
CA GLY A 175 13.06 8.64 -2.38
C GLY A 175 14.04 9.79 -2.48
N TYR A 176 13.73 10.92 -1.80
CA TYR A 176 14.61 12.08 -1.81
C TYR A 176 16.02 11.75 -1.30
N ILE A 177 16.12 11.10 -0.13
CA ILE A 177 17.42 10.77 0.45
C ILE A 177 18.14 9.74 -0.41
N GLY A 178 17.45 8.74 -0.94
CA GLY A 178 18.03 7.74 -1.83
C GLY A 178 18.62 8.35 -3.09
N GLU A 179 17.85 9.13 -3.82
CA GLU A 179 18.26 9.71 -5.11
C GLU A 179 19.23 10.89 -4.97
N THR A 180 19.12 11.72 -3.92
CA THR A 180 19.90 12.97 -3.83
C THR A 180 21.07 12.93 -2.86
N VAL A 181 21.14 11.91 -1.99
CA VAL A 181 22.21 11.77 -0.99
C VAL A 181 22.90 10.41 -1.14
N ASN A 182 22.18 9.32 -0.89
CA ASN A 182 22.74 7.96 -0.95
C ASN A 182 21.62 6.92 -0.81
N TRP A 183 21.61 5.89 -1.66
CA TRP A 183 20.63 4.80 -1.66
C TRP A 183 20.55 4.06 -0.32
N HIS A 184 21.71 3.77 0.28
CA HIS A 184 21.79 3.07 1.57
C HIS A 184 21.09 3.84 2.69
N TYR A 185 21.22 5.17 2.70
CA TYR A 185 20.52 6.01 3.67
C TYR A 185 19.01 6.00 3.46
N GLY A 186 18.55 5.90 2.21
CA GLY A 186 17.12 5.71 1.90
C GLY A 186 16.57 4.42 2.49
N PHE A 187 17.29 3.28 2.32
CA PHE A 187 16.94 2.00 2.94
C PHE A 187 17.03 2.04 4.47
N GLY A 188 18.10 2.65 5.00
CA GLY A 188 18.30 2.82 6.44
C GLY A 188 17.19 3.64 7.10
N LEU A 189 16.74 4.72 6.44
CA LEU A 189 15.66 5.56 6.93
C LEU A 189 14.35 4.76 7.07
N ALA A 190 14.02 3.94 6.08
CA ALA A 190 12.88 3.03 6.16
C ALA A 190 12.97 2.12 7.40
N GLY A 191 14.17 1.60 7.70
CA GLY A 191 14.44 0.78 8.88
C GLY A 191 14.29 1.52 10.20
N VAL A 192 14.76 2.76 10.28
CA VAL A 192 14.66 3.59 11.49
C VAL A 192 13.20 3.80 11.88
N PHE A 193 12.33 4.16 10.92
CA PHE A 193 10.92 4.39 11.22
C PHE A 193 10.17 3.09 11.50
N MET A 194 10.53 1.97 10.85
CA MET A 194 9.98 0.66 11.20
C MET A 194 10.35 0.25 12.63
N PHE A 195 11.59 0.50 13.05
CA PHE A 195 12.05 0.25 14.41
C PHE A 195 11.27 1.07 15.45
N PHE A 196 11.07 2.36 15.21
CA PHE A 196 10.24 3.18 16.11
C PHE A 196 8.79 2.71 16.15
N GLY A 197 8.20 2.33 15.02
CA GLY A 197 6.85 1.75 14.95
C GLY A 197 6.73 0.44 15.74
N MET A 198 7.74 -0.42 15.65
CA MET A 198 7.82 -1.66 16.44
C MET A 198 7.87 -1.38 17.96
N LEU A 199 8.75 -0.48 18.40
CA LEU A 199 8.88 -0.14 19.81
C LEU A 199 7.62 0.55 20.35
N GLN A 200 7.05 1.48 19.58
CA GLN A 200 5.81 2.15 19.92
C GLN A 200 4.69 1.12 20.14
N PHE A 201 4.52 0.15 19.24
CA PHE A 201 3.52 -0.89 19.37
C PHE A 201 3.84 -1.84 20.54
N HIS A 202 5.08 -2.28 20.67
CA HIS A 202 5.51 -3.20 21.73
C HIS A 202 5.18 -2.65 23.13
N TYR A 203 5.53 -1.40 23.41
CA TYR A 203 5.27 -0.77 24.71
C TYR A 203 3.85 -0.25 24.87
N GLY A 204 3.11 -0.03 23.78
CA GLY A 204 1.73 0.44 23.77
C GLY A 204 0.67 -0.67 23.74
N GLN A 205 1.02 -1.91 23.40
CA GLN A 205 0.07 -2.99 23.12
C GLN A 205 -0.90 -3.34 24.25
N ASN A 206 -0.58 -3.00 25.50
CA ASN A 206 -1.44 -3.29 26.64
C ASN A 206 -2.76 -2.48 26.63
N ILE A 207 -2.84 -1.40 25.83
CA ILE A 207 -4.05 -0.64 25.60
C ILE A 207 -5.18 -1.52 25.03
N PHE A 208 -4.83 -2.60 24.33
CA PHE A 208 -5.79 -3.51 23.70
C PHE A 208 -6.42 -4.52 24.70
N GLY A 209 -6.01 -4.53 25.99
CA GLY A 209 -6.55 -5.47 27.01
C GLY A 209 -6.36 -6.93 26.59
N ASN A 210 -7.44 -7.68 26.32
CA ASN A 210 -7.41 -9.08 25.89
C ASN A 210 -7.43 -9.24 24.36
N ILE A 211 -7.66 -8.16 23.59
CA ILE A 211 -7.70 -8.21 22.12
C ILE A 211 -6.37 -8.70 21.56
N GLY A 212 -6.41 -9.62 20.60
CA GLY A 212 -5.25 -10.10 19.87
C GLY A 212 -4.31 -11.03 20.64
N LEU A 213 -4.68 -11.48 21.84
CA LEU A 213 -3.97 -12.54 22.57
C LEU A 213 -4.26 -13.91 21.93
N SER A 214 -3.37 -14.88 22.14
CA SER A 214 -3.59 -16.25 21.67
C SER A 214 -4.70 -16.94 22.48
N LYS A 215 -5.43 -17.86 21.85
CA LYS A 215 -6.49 -18.63 22.51
C LYS A 215 -5.99 -19.36 23.77
N ASN A 216 -4.78 -19.88 23.76
CA ASN A 216 -4.18 -20.55 24.91
C ASN A 216 -3.98 -19.60 26.11
N THR A 217 -3.70 -18.33 25.84
CA THR A 217 -3.57 -17.30 26.90
C THR A 217 -4.92 -16.88 27.47
N LEU A 218 -6.01 -17.05 26.70
CA LEU A 218 -7.38 -16.71 27.12
C LEU A 218 -8.05 -17.86 27.91
N ILE A 219 -7.74 -19.11 27.58
CA ILE A 219 -8.27 -20.30 28.27
C ILE A 219 -7.85 -20.33 29.75
N ASP A 220 -6.67 -19.80 30.07
CA ASP A 220 -6.21 -19.66 31.47
C ASP A 220 -6.98 -18.57 32.27
N LYS A 221 -7.86 -17.81 31.65
CA LYS A 221 -8.51 -16.64 32.28
C LYS A 221 -10.02 -16.66 32.34
N GLU A 222 -10.73 -17.45 31.55
CA GLU A 222 -12.22 -17.42 31.53
C GLU A 222 -12.82 -18.80 31.20
N ASN A 223 -13.79 -19.23 32.02
CA ASN A 223 -14.73 -20.30 31.71
C ASN A 223 -15.57 -19.87 30.51
N ILE A 224 -15.57 -20.68 29.47
CA ILE A 224 -16.15 -20.46 28.15
C ILE A 224 -17.66 -20.31 28.26
N GLU A 225 -18.20 -19.12 27.97
CA GLU A 225 -19.58 -18.98 27.53
C GLU A 225 -19.69 -19.56 26.10
N GLU A 226 -20.48 -20.64 25.98
CA GLU A 226 -20.81 -21.28 24.71
C GLU A 226 -21.42 -20.25 23.74
N ASN A 227 -20.74 -20.02 22.63
CA ASN A 227 -21.30 -19.31 21.49
C ASN A 227 -22.51 -20.09 20.95
N LYS A 228 -23.70 -19.54 21.13
CA LYS A 228 -24.93 -20.02 20.46
C LYS A 228 -24.69 -19.98 18.96
N GLU A 229 -24.65 -21.14 18.35
CA GLU A 229 -24.71 -21.27 16.89
C GLU A 229 -26.02 -20.67 16.39
N ILE A 230 -25.92 -19.58 15.67
CA ILE A 230 -27.04 -19.03 14.92
C ILE A 230 -27.29 -19.98 13.75
N HIS A 231 -28.31 -20.79 13.82
CA HIS A 231 -28.78 -21.64 12.72
C HIS A 231 -29.25 -20.74 11.57
N ILE A 232 -28.36 -20.51 10.62
CA ILE A 232 -28.70 -19.88 9.34
C ILE A 232 -29.23 -20.99 8.43
N ALA A 233 -30.41 -20.77 7.83
CA ALA A 233 -31.01 -21.70 6.89
C ALA A 233 -29.99 -22.13 5.81
N PRO A 234 -29.94 -23.40 5.42
CA PRO A 234 -28.94 -23.90 4.48
C PRO A 234 -29.12 -23.24 3.11
N VAL A 235 -28.10 -22.48 2.70
CA VAL A 235 -28.06 -21.86 1.38
C VAL A 235 -27.94 -22.96 0.31
N SER A 236 -28.73 -22.89 -0.76
CA SER A 236 -28.71 -23.89 -1.86
C SER A 236 -27.29 -24.05 -2.44
N LYS A 237 -26.89 -25.29 -2.74
CA LYS A 237 -25.59 -25.62 -3.38
C LYS A 237 -25.37 -24.82 -4.67
N ARG A 238 -26.43 -24.53 -5.43
CA ARG A 238 -26.35 -23.71 -6.65
C ARG A 238 -25.94 -22.28 -6.33
N VAL A 239 -26.54 -21.67 -5.32
CA VAL A 239 -26.22 -20.29 -4.88
C VAL A 239 -24.76 -20.20 -4.41
N ILE A 240 -24.30 -21.18 -3.63
CA ILE A 240 -22.91 -21.24 -3.19
C ILE A 240 -21.96 -21.32 -4.38
N ARG A 241 -22.20 -22.24 -5.32
CA ARG A 241 -21.38 -22.39 -6.52
C ARG A 241 -21.34 -21.10 -7.34
N ASP A 242 -22.48 -20.47 -7.59
CA ASP A 242 -22.59 -19.26 -8.38
C ASP A 242 -21.81 -18.10 -7.73
N ARG A 243 -21.92 -17.94 -6.40
CA ARG A 243 -21.16 -16.92 -5.64
C ARG A 243 -19.64 -17.16 -5.65
N LEU A 244 -19.21 -18.42 -5.50
CA LEU A 244 -17.79 -18.78 -5.61
C LEU A 244 -17.22 -18.50 -7.00
N LEU A 245 -18.00 -18.78 -8.06
CA LEU A 245 -17.62 -18.43 -9.44
C LEU A 245 -17.49 -16.91 -9.62
N VAL A 246 -18.40 -16.13 -9.03
CA VAL A 246 -18.30 -14.66 -9.06
C VAL A 246 -17.03 -14.19 -8.38
N ILE A 247 -16.67 -14.71 -7.21
CA ILE A 247 -15.40 -14.38 -6.53
C ILE A 247 -14.21 -14.74 -7.44
N GLY A 248 -14.23 -15.92 -8.08
CA GLY A 248 -13.21 -16.34 -9.03
C GLY A 248 -13.08 -15.38 -10.21
N ILE A 249 -14.20 -14.92 -10.79
CA ILE A 249 -14.21 -13.93 -11.88
C ILE A 249 -13.60 -12.61 -11.42
N PHE A 250 -14.01 -12.07 -10.26
CA PHE A 250 -13.45 -10.84 -9.72
C PHE A 250 -11.95 -10.97 -9.43
N SER A 251 -11.51 -12.09 -8.84
CA SER A 251 -10.10 -12.36 -8.59
C SER A 251 -9.29 -12.42 -9.89
N PHE A 252 -9.82 -13.08 -10.93
CA PHE A 252 -9.18 -13.16 -12.24
C PHE A 252 -9.06 -11.77 -12.91
N VAL A 253 -10.13 -10.98 -12.90
CA VAL A 253 -10.16 -9.62 -13.48
C VAL A 253 -9.22 -8.68 -12.72
N THR A 254 -9.12 -8.84 -11.41
CA THR A 254 -8.20 -8.09 -10.55
C THR A 254 -6.73 -8.30 -10.95
N ILE A 255 -6.36 -9.45 -11.51
CA ILE A 255 -4.99 -9.69 -12.02
C ILE A 255 -4.63 -8.65 -13.07
N PHE A 256 -5.49 -8.37 -14.03
CA PHE A 256 -5.22 -7.42 -15.13
C PHE A 256 -5.11 -5.98 -14.65
N PHE A 257 -5.88 -5.62 -13.62
CA PHE A 257 -5.78 -4.29 -13.04
C PHE A 257 -4.44 -4.10 -12.30
N TRP A 258 -4.13 -4.97 -11.34
CA TRP A 258 -2.90 -4.84 -10.56
C TRP A 258 -1.65 -5.12 -11.39
N TRP A 259 -1.72 -5.97 -12.41
CA TRP A 259 -0.63 -6.16 -13.38
C TRP A 259 -0.23 -4.86 -14.09
N GLY A 260 -1.18 -4.05 -14.52
CA GLY A 260 -0.90 -2.72 -15.05
C GLY A 260 -0.51 -1.73 -13.97
N PHE A 261 -1.28 -1.65 -12.87
CA PHE A 261 -1.05 -0.69 -11.79
C PHE A 261 0.34 -0.81 -11.17
N GLU A 262 0.83 -2.01 -10.99
CA GLU A 262 2.13 -2.31 -10.38
C GLU A 262 3.34 -1.98 -11.29
N GLN A 263 3.11 -1.57 -12.55
CA GLN A 263 4.13 -0.94 -13.38
C GLN A 263 4.66 0.36 -12.75
N SER A 264 3.89 0.95 -11.84
CA SER A 264 4.27 2.16 -11.10
C SER A 264 5.56 2.04 -10.28
N GLY A 265 5.91 0.84 -9.79
CA GLY A 265 7.16 0.61 -9.07
C GLY A 265 8.25 -0.05 -9.94
N GLY A 266 7.99 -0.28 -11.21
CA GLY A 266 8.89 -0.92 -12.16
C GLY A 266 9.11 -0.07 -13.40
N SER A 267 8.47 -0.41 -14.51
CA SER A 267 8.68 0.24 -15.82
C SER A 267 8.34 1.74 -15.83
N MET A 268 7.32 2.17 -15.08
CA MET A 268 7.00 3.61 -14.98
C MET A 268 8.06 4.37 -14.18
N THR A 269 8.70 3.75 -13.20
CA THR A 269 9.82 4.36 -12.47
C THR A 269 11.03 4.51 -13.39
N ILE A 270 11.33 3.51 -14.23
CA ILE A 270 12.37 3.59 -15.27
C ILE A 270 12.01 4.70 -16.28
N PHE A 271 10.77 4.76 -16.74
CA PHE A 271 10.32 5.83 -17.63
C PHE A 271 10.45 7.22 -16.99
N ALA A 272 10.14 7.35 -15.72
CA ALA A 272 10.32 8.60 -14.98
C ALA A 272 11.79 9.01 -14.90
N ASN A 273 12.70 8.05 -14.67
CA ASN A 273 14.12 8.31 -14.52
C ASN A 273 14.82 8.62 -15.86
N ASP A 274 14.59 7.80 -16.88
CA ASP A 274 15.38 7.81 -18.08
C ASP A 274 14.73 8.57 -19.24
N TYR A 275 13.40 8.67 -19.27
CA TYR A 275 12.66 9.22 -20.43
C TYR A 275 11.87 10.50 -20.14
N THR A 276 11.88 10.98 -18.90
CA THR A 276 11.09 12.16 -18.50
C THR A 276 12.00 13.34 -18.16
N ASN A 277 11.68 14.51 -18.69
CA ASN A 277 12.34 15.75 -18.28
C ASN A 277 11.86 16.14 -16.88
N ARG A 278 12.74 16.03 -15.89
CA ARG A 278 12.48 16.29 -14.48
C ARG A 278 13.11 17.60 -13.97
N ASP A 279 13.86 18.28 -14.85
CA ASP A 279 14.53 19.53 -14.52
C ASP A 279 13.55 20.70 -14.62
N LEU A 280 13.48 21.47 -13.56
CA LEU A 280 12.64 22.66 -13.46
C LEU A 280 13.50 23.91 -13.26
N MET A 281 13.22 24.94 -14.05
CA MET A 281 13.95 26.21 -14.00
C MET A 281 13.02 27.39 -13.73
N GLY A 282 13.57 28.47 -13.20
CA GLY A 282 12.90 29.76 -13.01
C GLY A 282 11.60 29.66 -12.22
N THR A 283 10.52 30.20 -12.78
CA THR A 283 9.19 30.21 -12.13
C THR A 283 8.64 28.79 -11.90
N GLY A 284 8.94 27.83 -12.80
CA GLY A 284 8.51 26.44 -12.64
C GLY A 284 9.13 25.79 -11.40
N ALA A 285 10.42 25.99 -11.18
CA ALA A 285 11.13 25.52 -9.98
C ALA A 285 10.55 26.12 -8.70
N LEU A 286 10.27 27.43 -8.69
CA LEU A 286 9.69 28.10 -7.53
C LEU A 286 8.28 27.57 -7.20
N ILE A 287 7.43 27.42 -8.22
CA ILE A 287 6.08 26.85 -8.04
C ILE A 287 6.17 25.43 -7.47
N PHE A 288 7.06 24.61 -8.01
CA PHE A 288 7.28 23.25 -7.51
C PHE A 288 7.72 23.24 -6.03
N LYS A 289 8.71 24.06 -5.66
CA LYS A 289 9.18 24.18 -4.26
C LYS A 289 8.05 24.59 -3.30
N ILE A 290 7.19 25.53 -3.70
CA ILE A 290 6.03 25.94 -2.90
C ILE A 290 5.01 24.80 -2.78
N ILE A 291 4.65 24.16 -3.89
CA ILE A 291 3.70 23.04 -3.88
C ILE A 291 4.25 21.88 -3.04
N ASN A 292 5.52 21.52 -3.22
CA ASN A 292 6.19 20.50 -2.43
C ASN A 292 6.15 20.83 -0.93
N THR A 293 6.46 22.07 -0.57
CA THR A 293 6.37 22.51 0.84
C THR A 293 4.97 22.32 1.40
N LEU A 294 3.93 22.72 0.68
CA LEU A 294 2.55 22.55 1.13
C LEU A 294 2.15 21.06 1.24
N LEU A 295 2.53 20.26 0.25
CA LEU A 295 2.25 18.83 0.22
C LEU A 295 2.91 18.08 1.39
N VAL A 296 4.06 18.55 1.87
CA VAL A 296 4.77 17.91 2.99
C VAL A 296 4.31 18.46 4.34
N VAL A 297 4.32 19.79 4.48
CA VAL A 297 4.12 20.44 5.78
C VAL A 297 2.67 20.32 6.27
N VAL A 298 1.67 20.43 5.37
CA VAL A 298 0.27 20.36 5.77
C VAL A 298 -0.10 18.99 6.34
N PRO A 299 0.19 17.85 5.68
CA PRO A 299 -0.03 16.52 6.29
C PRO A 299 0.76 16.33 7.59
N MET A 300 2.01 16.78 7.66
CA MET A 300 2.82 16.67 8.87
C MET A 300 2.23 17.43 10.05
N ILE A 301 1.65 18.62 9.83
CA ILE A 301 0.94 19.38 10.88
C ILE A 301 -0.30 18.59 11.33
N ILE A 302 -1.11 18.08 10.40
CA ILE A 302 -2.31 17.30 10.72
C ILE A 302 -1.95 16.06 11.55
N LEU A 303 -0.93 15.31 11.13
CA LEU A 303 -0.44 14.13 11.86
C LEU A 303 0.08 14.51 13.26
N SER A 304 0.77 15.65 13.39
CA SER A 304 1.25 16.15 14.68
C SER A 304 0.12 16.55 15.62
N ILE A 305 -0.99 17.08 15.09
CA ILE A 305 -2.20 17.36 15.89
C ILE A 305 -2.82 16.06 16.40
N ILE A 306 -2.94 15.04 15.55
CA ILE A 306 -3.46 13.71 15.94
C ILE A 306 -2.55 13.08 16.99
N LEU A 307 -1.23 13.17 16.79
CA LEU A 307 -0.23 12.73 17.77
C LEU A 307 -0.41 13.40 19.13
N PHE A 308 -0.57 14.71 19.14
CA PHE A 308 -0.81 15.45 20.39
C PHE A 308 -2.09 15.00 21.10
N MET A 309 -3.17 14.75 20.34
CA MET A 309 -4.41 14.21 20.90
C MET A 309 -4.19 12.81 21.50
N LEU A 310 -3.40 11.95 20.84
CA LEU A 310 -3.05 10.63 21.35
C LEU A 310 -2.24 10.75 22.65
N PHE A 311 -1.22 11.59 22.69
CA PHE A 311 -0.40 11.83 23.87
C PHE A 311 -1.24 12.30 25.07
N LYS A 312 -2.14 13.23 24.85
CA LYS A 312 -3.05 13.72 25.92
C LYS A 312 -3.84 12.58 26.59
N ASN A 313 -4.22 11.55 25.81
CA ASN A 313 -5.00 10.43 26.33
C ASN A 313 -4.15 9.31 26.94
N THR A 314 -2.93 9.08 26.41
CA THR A 314 -2.16 7.85 26.64
C THR A 314 -0.87 8.06 27.42
N PHE A 315 -0.36 9.29 27.52
CA PHE A 315 0.98 9.57 28.04
C PHE A 315 1.16 9.10 29.50
N GLU A 316 0.13 9.25 30.32
CA GLU A 316 0.15 8.88 31.73
C GLU A 316 0.47 7.38 31.94
N LYS A 317 -0.10 6.50 31.13
CA LYS A 317 0.01 5.04 31.28
C LYS A 317 1.02 4.41 30.29
N TYR A 318 1.15 4.99 29.10
CA TYR A 318 1.96 4.46 28.00
C TYR A 318 3.12 5.40 27.62
N MET A 319 3.79 5.99 28.61
CA MET A 319 4.84 6.98 28.41
C MET A 319 5.94 6.49 27.47
N ILE A 320 6.46 5.27 27.64
CA ILE A 320 7.55 4.73 26.80
C ILE A 320 7.12 4.62 25.33
N SER A 321 5.91 4.12 25.06
CA SER A 321 5.36 4.07 23.70
C SER A 321 5.29 5.47 23.08
N ASN A 322 4.79 6.45 23.83
CA ASN A 322 4.66 7.83 23.38
C ASN A 322 6.02 8.52 23.18
N LEU A 323 7.04 8.18 23.98
CA LEU A 323 8.39 8.71 23.77
C LEU A 323 9.02 8.22 22.47
N PHE A 324 8.87 6.93 22.11
CA PHE A 324 9.34 6.41 20.84
C PHE A 324 8.59 7.04 19.67
N LEU A 325 7.27 7.17 19.78
CA LEU A 325 6.47 7.83 18.76
C LEU A 325 6.81 9.32 18.65
N GLY A 326 7.03 10.03 19.76
CA GLY A 326 7.48 11.42 19.77
C GLY A 326 8.86 11.59 19.16
N ALA A 327 9.79 10.69 19.47
CA ALA A 327 11.13 10.70 18.87
C ALA A 327 11.09 10.52 17.34
N SER A 328 10.26 9.59 16.84
CA SER A 328 10.09 9.41 15.40
C SER A 328 9.56 10.68 14.73
N PHE A 329 8.58 11.37 15.34
CA PHE A 329 8.07 12.64 14.83
C PHE A 329 9.08 13.78 14.90
N ALA A 330 9.91 13.83 15.93
CA ALA A 330 11.01 14.80 16.00
C ALA A 330 12.03 14.58 14.87
N ILE A 331 12.40 13.32 14.62
CA ILE A 331 13.33 12.97 13.55
C ILE A 331 12.73 13.32 12.18
N ILE A 332 11.47 12.96 11.91
CA ILE A 332 10.88 13.24 10.59
C ILE A 332 10.74 14.74 10.34
N TRP A 333 10.40 15.55 11.36
CA TRP A 333 10.38 17.00 11.24
C TRP A 333 11.77 17.58 10.95
N LEU A 334 12.82 17.09 11.61
CA LEU A 334 14.19 17.51 11.33
C LEU A 334 14.59 17.20 9.89
N ILE A 335 14.24 16.01 9.38
CA ILE A 335 14.52 15.62 8.00
C ILE A 335 13.73 16.49 7.02
N VAL A 336 12.44 16.74 7.27
CA VAL A 336 11.60 17.60 6.42
C VAL A 336 12.17 19.04 6.36
N ILE A 337 12.52 19.62 7.50
CA ILE A 337 13.10 20.97 7.56
C ILE A 337 14.43 21.01 6.80
N TRP A 338 15.29 20.01 7.00
CA TRP A 338 16.56 19.91 6.29
C TRP A 338 16.36 19.78 4.79
N MET A 339 15.45 18.88 4.35
CA MET A 339 15.11 18.67 2.93
C MET A 339 14.62 19.97 2.28
N LEU A 340 13.64 20.64 2.89
CA LEU A 340 13.09 21.89 2.36
C LEU A 340 14.14 23.00 2.31
N ASN A 341 14.97 23.13 3.36
CA ASN A 341 16.06 24.10 3.35
C ASN A 341 17.07 23.83 2.23
N ARG A 342 17.43 22.57 1.98
CA ARG A 342 18.31 22.17 0.89
C ARG A 342 17.69 22.50 -0.47
N GLU A 343 16.41 22.19 -0.68
CA GLU A 343 15.69 22.48 -1.92
C GLU A 343 15.61 23.99 -2.21
N PHE A 344 15.28 24.81 -1.22
CA PHE A 344 15.20 26.26 -1.43
C PHE A 344 16.56 26.91 -1.71
N ASN A 345 17.65 26.34 -1.20
CA ASN A 345 19.01 26.84 -1.45
C ASN A 345 19.65 26.26 -2.72
N SER A 346 19.06 25.23 -3.35
CA SER A 346 19.56 24.69 -4.61
C SER A 346 19.24 25.63 -5.77
N PRO A 347 20.22 25.95 -6.65
CA PRO A 347 19.97 26.73 -7.85
C PRO A 347 19.18 25.95 -8.91
N GLU A 348 19.34 24.64 -8.93
CA GLU A 348 18.67 23.70 -9.83
C GLU A 348 17.65 22.90 -9.05
N THR A 349 16.53 22.54 -9.70
CA THR A 349 15.45 21.75 -9.10
C THR A 349 15.15 20.58 -10.01
N GLU A 350 15.55 19.38 -9.59
CA GLU A 350 15.20 18.15 -10.25
C GLU A 350 14.15 17.42 -9.41
N VAL A 351 13.07 16.96 -10.04
CA VAL A 351 12.03 16.17 -9.37
C VAL A 351 12.53 14.73 -9.24
N PRO A 352 12.66 14.16 -8.02
CA PRO A 352 13.06 12.77 -7.87
C PRO A 352 12.14 11.82 -8.65
N ALA A 353 12.71 10.82 -9.33
CA ALA A 353 11.94 9.89 -10.17
C ALA A 353 10.95 9.08 -9.33
N SER A 354 11.32 8.71 -8.11
CA SER A 354 10.44 8.01 -7.16
C SER A 354 9.22 8.84 -6.76
N TRP A 355 9.27 10.17 -6.83
CA TRP A 355 8.19 11.04 -6.37
C TRP A 355 6.92 10.97 -7.22
N PHE A 356 6.99 10.50 -8.45
CA PHE A 356 5.77 10.29 -9.25
C PHE A 356 4.83 9.29 -8.58
N ALA A 357 5.35 8.30 -7.86
CA ALA A 357 4.53 7.34 -7.12
C ALA A 357 3.74 7.97 -5.94
N ILE A 358 4.17 9.15 -5.42
CA ILE A 358 3.45 9.92 -4.40
C ILE A 358 2.07 10.36 -4.91
N LEU A 359 1.96 10.62 -6.21
CA LEU A 359 0.73 11.09 -6.85
C LEU A 359 -0.45 10.13 -6.60
N ASN A 360 -0.20 8.83 -6.50
CA ASN A 360 -1.24 7.88 -6.15
C ASN A 360 -1.87 8.20 -4.78
N SER A 361 -1.06 8.29 -3.72
CA SER A 361 -1.57 8.62 -2.38
C SER A 361 -2.24 9.99 -2.33
N PHE A 362 -1.68 10.97 -3.02
CA PHE A 362 -2.27 12.30 -3.14
C PHE A 362 -3.65 12.26 -3.81
N PHE A 363 -3.75 11.61 -4.97
CA PHE A 363 -5.02 11.51 -5.70
C PHE A 363 -6.05 10.66 -4.95
N ILE A 364 -5.65 9.64 -4.21
CA ILE A 364 -6.57 8.91 -3.32
C ILE A 364 -7.21 9.87 -2.32
N ILE A 365 -6.42 10.69 -1.63
CA ILE A 365 -6.92 11.63 -0.61
C ILE A 365 -7.91 12.62 -1.22
N VAL A 366 -7.60 13.13 -2.42
CA VAL A 366 -8.44 14.13 -3.12
C VAL A 366 -9.71 13.51 -3.69
N PHE A 367 -9.60 12.37 -4.37
CA PHE A 367 -10.69 11.84 -5.19
C PHE A 367 -11.53 10.75 -4.50
N ALA A 368 -11.06 10.09 -3.43
CA ALA A 368 -11.88 9.10 -2.74
C ALA A 368 -13.20 9.68 -2.18
N PRO A 369 -13.23 10.88 -1.53
CA PRO A 369 -14.48 11.50 -1.12
C PRO A 369 -15.40 11.87 -2.28
N VAL A 370 -14.82 12.28 -3.43
CA VAL A 370 -15.59 12.65 -4.64
C VAL A 370 -16.27 11.43 -5.23
N LEU A 371 -15.52 10.34 -5.45
CA LEU A 371 -16.09 9.09 -5.96
C LEU A 371 -17.10 8.49 -4.99
N SER A 372 -16.84 8.54 -3.69
CA SER A 372 -17.80 8.07 -2.68
C SER A 372 -19.14 8.80 -2.80
N LYS A 373 -19.13 10.12 -2.99
CA LYS A 373 -20.36 10.90 -3.24
C LYS A 373 -21.05 10.53 -4.55
N ILE A 374 -20.28 10.28 -5.61
CA ILE A 374 -20.81 9.82 -6.89
C ILE A 374 -21.51 8.46 -6.73
N TRP A 375 -20.88 7.51 -6.04
CA TRP A 375 -21.47 6.18 -5.78
C TRP A 375 -22.67 6.20 -4.83
N GLN A 376 -22.82 7.24 -4.03
CA GLN A 376 -24.01 7.46 -3.18
C GLN A 376 -25.15 8.18 -3.91
N SER A 377 -24.89 8.72 -5.10
CA SER A 377 -25.87 9.39 -5.94
C SER A 377 -26.72 8.40 -6.72
N LYS A 378 -27.56 8.91 -7.64
CA LYS A 378 -28.31 8.09 -8.61
C LYS A 378 -27.39 7.31 -9.56
N PHE A 379 -26.14 7.74 -9.74
CA PHE A 379 -25.13 7.05 -10.53
C PHE A 379 -24.34 6.08 -9.67
N ASN A 380 -24.92 4.91 -9.41
CA ASN A 380 -24.26 3.82 -8.68
C ASN A 380 -24.30 2.54 -9.52
N PRO A 381 -23.35 2.36 -10.45
CA PRO A 381 -23.30 1.17 -11.28
C PRO A 381 -23.00 -0.09 -10.44
N SER A 382 -23.42 -1.26 -10.94
CA SER A 382 -23.13 -2.53 -10.29
C SER A 382 -21.61 -2.80 -10.17
N GLY A 383 -21.22 -3.65 -9.24
CA GLY A 383 -19.81 -3.99 -9.01
C GLY A 383 -19.04 -4.41 -10.26
N PRO A 384 -19.56 -5.33 -11.10
CA PRO A 384 -18.90 -5.68 -12.35
C PRO A 384 -18.68 -4.48 -13.30
N VAL A 385 -19.62 -3.54 -13.34
CA VAL A 385 -19.46 -2.31 -14.16
C VAL A 385 -18.41 -1.40 -13.57
N LYS A 386 -18.32 -1.25 -12.21
CA LYS A 386 -17.25 -0.50 -11.55
C LYS A 386 -15.87 -1.07 -11.88
N PHE A 387 -15.74 -2.41 -11.90
CA PHE A 387 -14.50 -3.07 -12.32
C PHE A 387 -14.13 -2.76 -13.77
N GLY A 388 -15.10 -2.83 -14.68
CA GLY A 388 -14.89 -2.45 -16.08
C GLY A 388 -14.45 -0.99 -16.24
N ILE A 389 -15.09 -0.06 -15.53
CA ILE A 389 -14.71 1.36 -15.52
C ILE A 389 -13.28 1.53 -14.99
N GLY A 390 -12.93 0.84 -13.90
CA GLY A 390 -11.58 0.89 -13.32
C GLY A 390 -10.50 0.41 -14.29
N LEU A 391 -10.76 -0.68 -15.05
CA LEU A 391 -9.85 -1.16 -16.09
C LEU A 391 -9.71 -0.17 -17.25
N PHE A 392 -10.80 0.51 -17.67
CA PHE A 392 -10.73 1.54 -18.69
C PHE A 392 -9.96 2.78 -18.24
N LEU A 393 -10.11 3.18 -16.98
CA LEU A 393 -9.35 4.30 -16.44
C LEU A 393 -7.86 3.95 -16.39
N LEU A 394 -7.48 2.75 -15.93
CA LEU A 394 -6.10 2.27 -16.00
C LEU A 394 -5.57 2.31 -17.44
N ALA A 395 -6.32 1.73 -18.39
CA ALA A 395 -5.96 1.71 -19.79
C ALA A 395 -5.80 3.12 -20.39
N THR A 396 -6.65 4.08 -19.99
CA THR A 396 -6.53 5.48 -20.40
C THR A 396 -5.21 6.09 -19.93
N GLY A 397 -4.78 5.83 -18.69
CA GLY A 397 -3.49 6.27 -18.19
C GLY A 397 -2.33 5.75 -19.04
N PHE A 398 -2.36 4.46 -19.40
CA PHE A 398 -1.33 3.88 -20.28
C PHE A 398 -1.43 4.36 -21.73
N ALA A 399 -2.63 4.64 -22.25
CA ALA A 399 -2.80 5.25 -23.57
C ALA A 399 -2.14 6.64 -23.62
N ILE A 400 -2.24 7.42 -22.54
CA ILE A 400 -1.57 8.72 -22.41
C ILE A 400 -0.05 8.56 -22.42
N LEU A 401 0.50 7.58 -21.67
CA LEU A 401 1.94 7.27 -21.69
C LEU A 401 2.39 6.79 -23.07
N SER A 402 1.63 5.92 -23.72
CA SER A 402 1.89 5.47 -25.08
C SER A 402 1.94 6.65 -26.05
N TYR A 403 0.95 7.54 -25.99
CA TYR A 403 0.91 8.75 -26.83
C TYR A 403 2.14 9.66 -26.56
N GLY A 404 2.47 9.91 -25.28
CA GLY A 404 3.64 10.70 -24.91
C GLY A 404 4.98 10.07 -25.33
N SER A 405 4.98 8.80 -25.67
CA SER A 405 6.20 8.05 -26.05
C SER A 405 6.38 7.88 -27.56
N ILE A 406 5.43 8.35 -28.41
CA ILE A 406 5.47 8.13 -29.87
C ILE A 406 6.73 8.70 -30.52
N ASN A 407 7.22 9.83 -30.01
CA ASN A 407 8.37 10.53 -30.57
C ASN A 407 9.72 10.06 -29.98
N ILE A 408 9.73 9.04 -29.11
CA ILE A 408 10.97 8.44 -28.60
C ILE A 408 11.53 7.55 -29.70
N PRO A 409 12.78 7.79 -30.16
CA PRO A 409 13.41 6.95 -31.17
C PRO A 409 13.51 5.48 -30.73
N LEU A 410 13.47 4.56 -31.69
CA LEU A 410 13.72 3.13 -31.44
C LEU A 410 15.13 2.95 -30.82
N GLY A 411 15.23 2.11 -29.80
CA GLY A 411 16.49 1.83 -29.12
C GLY A 411 17.06 2.99 -28.31
N ALA A 412 16.29 4.08 -28.11
CA ALA A 412 16.75 5.19 -27.27
C ALA A 412 16.81 4.75 -25.80
N VAL A 413 17.98 4.90 -25.18
CA VAL A 413 18.21 4.60 -23.75
C VAL A 413 17.68 5.72 -22.82
N SER A 414 17.47 6.91 -23.37
CA SER A 414 16.91 8.08 -22.65
C SER A 414 16.15 9.01 -23.61
N ALA A 415 15.28 9.83 -23.05
CA ALA A 415 14.54 10.88 -23.76
C ALA A 415 14.15 12.01 -22.79
N SER A 416 13.51 13.08 -23.29
CA SER A 416 13.11 14.24 -22.50
C SER A 416 11.61 14.53 -22.70
N GLN A 417 10.76 13.60 -22.23
CA GLN A 417 9.31 13.71 -22.34
C GLN A 417 8.74 14.56 -21.22
N SER A 418 7.59 15.19 -21.45
CA SER A 418 6.93 16.01 -20.44
C SER A 418 6.42 15.17 -19.26
N MET A 419 6.65 15.64 -18.01
CA MET A 419 6.11 15.04 -16.79
C MET A 419 4.58 14.92 -16.78
N ILE A 420 3.87 15.72 -17.59
CA ILE A 420 2.40 15.72 -17.63
C ILE A 420 1.85 14.34 -17.99
N PHE A 421 2.54 13.57 -18.85
CA PHE A 421 2.10 12.23 -19.23
C PHE A 421 2.10 11.27 -18.03
N LEU A 422 3.14 11.32 -17.18
CA LEU A 422 3.20 10.54 -15.93
C LEU A 422 2.13 11.02 -14.93
N ILE A 423 1.99 12.32 -14.74
CA ILE A 423 0.99 12.89 -13.80
C ILE A 423 -0.42 12.44 -14.18
N LEU A 424 -0.77 12.53 -15.46
CA LEU A 424 -2.07 12.07 -15.95
C LEU A 424 -2.23 10.55 -15.85
N ALA A 425 -1.19 9.78 -16.13
CA ALA A 425 -1.22 8.32 -15.96
C ALA A 425 -1.51 7.94 -14.51
N TYR A 426 -0.79 8.50 -13.54
CA TYR A 426 -1.06 8.26 -12.12
C TYR A 426 -2.45 8.71 -11.69
N LEU A 427 -2.96 9.82 -12.23
CA LEU A 427 -4.35 10.27 -11.99
C LEU A 427 -5.36 9.21 -12.42
N PHE A 428 -5.28 8.76 -13.70
CA PHE A 428 -6.23 7.79 -14.23
C PHE A 428 -6.08 6.41 -13.57
N HIS A 429 -4.86 5.97 -13.28
CA HIS A 429 -4.60 4.73 -12.53
C HIS A 429 -5.23 4.77 -11.14
N THR A 430 -5.09 5.89 -10.41
CA THR A 430 -5.67 6.07 -9.09
C THR A 430 -7.20 6.11 -9.13
N LEU A 431 -7.79 6.81 -10.10
CA LEU A 431 -9.25 6.80 -10.29
C LEU A 431 -9.75 5.38 -10.60
N GLY A 432 -8.99 4.60 -11.37
CA GLY A 432 -9.26 3.18 -11.61
C GLY A 432 -9.18 2.35 -10.33
N GLU A 433 -8.17 2.55 -9.51
CA GLU A 433 -8.01 1.89 -8.21
C GLU A 433 -9.21 2.15 -7.30
N LEU A 434 -9.65 3.40 -7.19
CA LEU A 434 -10.81 3.77 -6.37
C LEU A 434 -12.13 3.14 -6.85
N CYS A 435 -12.22 2.70 -8.11
CA CYS A 435 -13.35 1.93 -8.61
C CYS A 435 -13.28 0.44 -8.22
N ILE A 436 -12.10 -0.15 -8.08
CA ILE A 436 -11.89 -1.59 -7.93
C ILE A 436 -11.64 -2.00 -6.48
N SER A 437 -10.71 -1.33 -5.77
CA SER A 437 -10.23 -1.76 -4.47
C SER A 437 -11.32 -1.89 -3.41
N PRO A 438 -12.22 -0.90 -3.20
CA PRO A 438 -13.26 -1.01 -2.19
C PRO A 438 -14.29 -2.09 -2.53
N VAL A 439 -14.55 -2.30 -3.83
CA VAL A 439 -15.57 -3.23 -4.33
C VAL A 439 -15.10 -4.67 -4.22
N GLY A 440 -13.85 -4.96 -4.63
CA GLY A 440 -13.32 -6.32 -4.68
C GLY A 440 -13.32 -7.03 -3.33
N LEU A 441 -12.69 -6.43 -2.32
CA LEU A 441 -12.64 -7.01 -0.97
C LEU A 441 -14.02 -7.13 -0.32
N SER A 442 -14.91 -6.15 -0.55
CA SER A 442 -16.29 -6.19 -0.07
C SER A 442 -17.05 -7.40 -0.65
N TYR A 443 -16.90 -7.68 -1.95
CA TYR A 443 -17.58 -8.82 -2.55
C TYR A 443 -17.00 -10.17 -2.09
N VAL A 444 -15.70 -10.29 -1.89
CA VAL A 444 -15.12 -11.51 -1.30
C VAL A 444 -15.76 -11.79 0.06
N SER A 445 -15.85 -10.80 0.95
CA SER A 445 -16.42 -10.98 2.28
C SER A 445 -17.94 -11.27 2.27
N LYS A 446 -18.70 -10.60 1.39
CA LYS A 446 -20.18 -10.74 1.34
C LYS A 446 -20.65 -11.99 0.62
N LEU A 447 -19.93 -12.45 -0.43
CA LEU A 447 -20.35 -13.58 -1.25
C LEU A 447 -19.85 -14.92 -0.71
N ALA A 448 -18.71 -14.93 0.00
CA ALA A 448 -18.13 -16.17 0.50
C ALA A 448 -19.01 -16.82 1.59
N PRO A 449 -19.25 -18.14 1.52
CA PRO A 449 -19.83 -18.88 2.64
C PRO A 449 -18.96 -18.74 3.89
N LYS A 450 -19.57 -18.66 5.08
CA LYS A 450 -18.85 -18.42 6.35
C LYS A 450 -17.66 -19.37 6.58
N ASN A 451 -17.80 -20.64 6.20
CA ASN A 451 -16.76 -21.65 6.33
C ASN A 451 -15.66 -21.57 5.25
N LEU A 452 -15.83 -20.75 4.19
CA LEU A 452 -14.88 -20.61 3.08
C LEU A 452 -14.30 -19.19 2.95
N VAL A 453 -14.67 -18.27 3.82
CA VAL A 453 -14.22 -16.87 3.75
C VAL A 453 -12.70 -16.76 3.71
N GLY A 454 -11.99 -17.47 4.61
CA GLY A 454 -10.53 -17.48 4.64
C GLY A 454 -9.90 -18.04 3.35
N LEU A 455 -10.49 -19.10 2.79
CA LEU A 455 -10.04 -19.67 1.51
C LEU A 455 -10.24 -18.68 0.36
N MET A 456 -11.36 -17.96 0.33
CA MET A 456 -11.64 -16.98 -0.73
C MET A 456 -10.72 -15.75 -0.65
N PHE A 457 -10.36 -15.29 0.56
CA PHE A 457 -9.30 -14.31 0.71
C PHE A 457 -7.94 -14.86 0.24
N GLY A 458 -7.66 -16.15 0.49
CA GLY A 458 -6.48 -16.83 -0.06
C GLY A 458 -6.44 -16.76 -1.59
N VAL A 459 -7.56 -17.06 -2.26
CA VAL A 459 -7.68 -16.94 -3.73
C VAL A 459 -7.41 -15.51 -4.20
N TRP A 460 -7.94 -14.51 -3.48
CA TRP A 460 -7.69 -13.10 -3.77
C TRP A 460 -6.20 -12.72 -3.62
N PHE A 461 -5.54 -13.20 -2.59
CA PHE A 461 -4.11 -12.95 -2.40
C PHE A 461 -3.24 -13.65 -3.45
N VAL A 462 -3.61 -14.87 -3.87
CA VAL A 462 -2.95 -15.54 -4.99
C VAL A 462 -3.11 -14.76 -6.30
N ALA A 463 -4.30 -14.19 -6.56
CA ALA A 463 -4.51 -13.32 -7.73
C ALA A 463 -3.60 -12.07 -7.68
N ASN A 464 -3.45 -11.45 -6.51
CA ASN A 464 -2.53 -10.33 -6.34
C ASN A 464 -1.05 -10.74 -6.51
N PHE A 465 -0.66 -11.93 -6.02
CA PHE A 465 0.67 -12.49 -6.30
C PHE A 465 0.92 -12.60 -7.81
N ILE A 466 -0.01 -13.24 -8.53
CA ILE A 466 0.11 -13.41 -9.99
C ILE A 466 0.23 -12.04 -10.68
N ALA A 467 -0.58 -11.07 -10.28
CA ALA A 467 -0.57 -9.72 -10.83
C ALA A 467 0.78 -9.04 -10.64
N ASN A 468 1.28 -8.99 -9.40
CA ASN A 468 2.56 -8.33 -9.07
C ASN A 468 3.75 -9.03 -9.72
N TYR A 469 3.79 -10.35 -9.67
CA TYR A 469 4.83 -11.13 -10.33
C TYR A 469 4.82 -10.90 -11.84
N SER A 470 3.66 -10.98 -12.48
CA SER A 470 3.51 -10.71 -13.92
C SER A 470 3.87 -9.27 -14.28
N ALA A 471 3.59 -8.30 -13.41
CA ALA A 471 3.97 -6.90 -13.64
C ALA A 471 5.49 -6.75 -13.78
N GLY A 472 6.27 -7.27 -12.85
CA GLY A 472 7.72 -7.20 -12.93
C GLY A 472 8.30 -8.03 -14.07
N ILE A 473 7.75 -9.24 -14.33
CA ILE A 473 8.18 -10.06 -15.48
C ILE A 473 7.89 -9.35 -16.81
N THR A 474 6.70 -8.77 -17.00
CA THR A 474 6.42 -8.01 -18.23
C THR A 474 7.31 -6.77 -18.33
N GLY A 475 7.54 -6.08 -17.19
CA GLY A 475 8.48 -4.97 -17.12
C GLY A 475 9.90 -5.37 -17.54
N SER A 476 10.36 -6.59 -17.22
CA SER A 476 11.71 -7.05 -17.60
C SER A 476 11.92 -7.22 -19.11
N TYR A 477 10.86 -7.17 -19.90
CA TYR A 477 10.93 -7.15 -21.37
C TYR A 477 10.87 -5.73 -21.95
N ILE A 478 11.02 -4.68 -21.10
CA ILE A 478 10.95 -3.29 -21.58
C ILE A 478 11.99 -3.02 -22.68
N ASP A 479 13.26 -3.35 -22.45
CA ASP A 479 14.32 -3.04 -23.41
C ASP A 479 14.15 -3.79 -24.75
N PRO A 480 13.95 -5.13 -24.81
CA PRO A 480 13.68 -5.82 -26.07
C PRO A 480 12.47 -5.28 -26.85
N ILE A 481 11.39 -4.88 -26.13
CA ILE A 481 10.19 -4.32 -26.79
C ILE A 481 10.47 -2.91 -27.29
N VAL A 482 11.19 -2.09 -26.52
CA VAL A 482 11.53 -0.71 -26.92
C VAL A 482 12.49 -0.69 -28.10
N ASP A 483 13.46 -1.60 -28.14
CA ASP A 483 14.42 -1.72 -29.24
C ASP A 483 13.76 -2.09 -30.55
N GLU A 484 12.77 -2.99 -30.53
CA GLU A 484 12.14 -3.51 -31.75
C GLU A 484 10.87 -2.73 -32.14
N TYR A 485 10.04 -2.34 -31.15
CA TYR A 485 8.69 -1.77 -31.41
C TYR A 485 8.50 -0.36 -30.83
N GLY A 486 9.45 0.16 -30.06
CA GLY A 486 9.40 1.46 -29.41
C GLY A 486 8.64 1.49 -28.08
N MET A 487 8.91 2.52 -27.28
CA MET A 487 8.34 2.72 -25.95
C MET A 487 6.81 2.82 -25.98
N ALA A 488 6.24 3.45 -27.02
CA ALA A 488 4.79 3.55 -27.18
C ALA A 488 4.12 2.16 -27.24
N SER A 489 4.74 1.20 -27.92
CA SER A 489 4.24 -0.18 -28.05
C SER A 489 4.28 -0.93 -26.72
N PHE A 490 5.30 -0.69 -25.90
CA PHE A 490 5.35 -1.27 -24.55
C PHE A 490 4.14 -0.85 -23.71
N PHE A 491 3.79 0.45 -23.68
CA PHE A 491 2.62 0.93 -22.95
C PHE A 491 1.29 0.54 -23.56
N LEU A 492 1.23 0.29 -24.89
CA LEU A 492 0.02 -0.21 -25.55
C LEU A 492 -0.42 -1.59 -25.03
N ILE A 493 0.49 -2.43 -24.56
CA ILE A 493 0.16 -3.74 -23.96
C ILE A 493 -0.80 -3.54 -22.78
N PHE A 494 -0.48 -2.57 -21.90
CA PHE A 494 -1.28 -2.23 -20.73
C PHE A 494 -2.52 -1.37 -21.04
N THR A 495 -2.60 -0.84 -22.26
CA THR A 495 -3.79 -0.18 -22.78
C THR A 495 -4.79 -1.20 -23.33
N ILE A 496 -4.34 -2.12 -24.17
CA ILE A 496 -5.22 -3.01 -24.94
C ILE A 496 -5.79 -4.12 -24.05
N LEU A 497 -4.95 -4.84 -23.32
CA LEU A 497 -5.39 -6.01 -22.55
C LEU A 497 -6.39 -5.64 -21.44
N PRO A 498 -6.14 -4.63 -20.57
CA PRO A 498 -7.14 -4.20 -19.60
C PRO A 498 -8.42 -3.67 -20.23
N SER A 499 -8.34 -3.00 -21.40
CA SER A 499 -9.54 -2.55 -22.12
C SER A 499 -10.41 -3.71 -22.57
N ILE A 500 -9.82 -4.75 -23.16
CA ILE A 500 -10.56 -5.96 -23.58
C ILE A 500 -11.26 -6.59 -22.37
N VAL A 501 -10.54 -6.79 -21.28
CA VAL A 501 -11.10 -7.37 -20.04
C VAL A 501 -12.20 -6.47 -19.46
N GLY A 502 -12.03 -5.15 -19.51
CA GLY A 502 -13.03 -4.16 -19.09
C GLY A 502 -14.33 -4.27 -19.90
N VAL A 503 -14.24 -4.39 -21.24
CA VAL A 503 -15.39 -4.63 -22.13
C VAL A 503 -16.11 -5.92 -21.74
N LEU A 504 -15.36 -7.02 -21.60
CA LEU A 504 -15.93 -8.33 -21.24
C LEU A 504 -16.64 -8.27 -19.89
N MET A 505 -16.07 -7.55 -18.92
CA MET A 505 -16.67 -7.38 -17.60
C MET A 505 -17.98 -6.60 -17.63
N ILE A 506 -18.04 -5.52 -18.41
CA ILE A 506 -19.27 -4.72 -18.59
C ILE A 506 -20.34 -5.52 -19.34
N LEU A 507 -19.99 -6.19 -20.43
CA LEU A 507 -20.94 -7.01 -21.21
C LEU A 507 -21.50 -8.18 -20.37
N SER A 508 -20.67 -8.77 -19.51
CA SER A 508 -21.07 -9.88 -18.64
C SER A 508 -21.79 -9.43 -17.36
N SER A 509 -21.88 -8.13 -17.09
CA SER A 509 -22.33 -7.57 -15.80
C SER A 509 -23.70 -8.08 -15.38
N ARG A 510 -24.69 -8.12 -16.27
CA ARG A 510 -26.05 -8.61 -15.99
C ARG A 510 -26.06 -10.08 -15.53
N LYS A 511 -25.21 -10.93 -16.14
CA LYS A 511 -25.10 -12.34 -15.79
C LYS A 511 -24.42 -12.50 -14.42
N ILE A 512 -23.34 -11.76 -14.19
CA ILE A 512 -22.59 -11.79 -12.92
C ILE A 512 -23.49 -11.35 -11.76
N VAL A 513 -24.23 -10.23 -11.89
CA VAL A 513 -25.17 -9.74 -10.87
C VAL A 513 -26.25 -10.78 -10.56
N LYS A 514 -26.80 -11.48 -11.58
CA LYS A 514 -27.75 -12.57 -11.33
C LYS A 514 -27.14 -13.72 -10.50
N MET A 515 -25.86 -14.05 -10.74
CA MET A 515 -25.15 -15.09 -9.98
C MET A 515 -24.81 -14.68 -8.53
N MET A 516 -24.90 -13.40 -8.19
CA MET A 516 -24.69 -12.90 -6.82
C MET A 516 -25.91 -13.15 -5.91
N HIS A 517 -27.08 -13.49 -6.50
CA HIS A 517 -28.32 -13.82 -5.77
C HIS A 517 -28.71 -12.75 -4.75
N GLY A 518 -28.79 -11.48 -5.20
CA GLY A 518 -29.28 -10.33 -4.39
C GLY A 518 -28.26 -9.73 -3.42
N ILE A 519 -26.99 -10.07 -3.53
CA ILE A 519 -25.90 -9.38 -2.83
C ILE A 519 -25.34 -8.31 -3.77
N GLU A 520 -25.54 -7.04 -3.44
CA GLU A 520 -25.04 -5.89 -4.19
C GLU A 520 -24.07 -5.04 -3.36
#